data_247dbded191c402dc699593236c34566
#
_entry.id   247dbded191c402dc699593236c34566
#
_cell.length_a   1.000
_cell.length_b   1.000
_cell.length_c   1.000
_cell.angle_alpha   90.00
_cell.angle_beta   90.00
_cell.angle_gamma   90.00
#
_symmetry.space_group_name_H-M   'P 1'
#
loop_
_entity.id
_entity.type
_entity.pdbx_description
1 polymer ?
#
loop_
_entity_poly.entity_id
_entity_poly.type
_entity_poly.pdbx_seq_one_letter_code
_entity_poly.pdbx_strand_id
1 'polypeptide(L)'
;MYKSRRKISIIIVVCAVFLVALLGGLFYIKEYYTIQTVYVEGNVHYTEEEIKAIVMEGPLGDNSLYLSMKYKNRGIEGVPFVDVMDVSILAPDTIKITVYEKAVIGYIKYLDTYMYFDKDGYVVESSSIKTVGIPQITGLAFDYLVVGEALPVDNPEVFGNILNVTKLLNKYKLLSDKIYFHVSGEITVYFGNVKVALGNEPAYLEDKLMLLPEFLPNLEGKSGTLQMAKYDEGTGKYTFKPD
;
A
#
# COMPACT_ATOMS: atom_id res chain seq x y z
N MET A 1 30.93 -6.93 -67.20
CA MET A 1 30.83 -7.79 -65.94
C MET A 1 31.68 -7.24 -64.79
N TYR A 2 32.83 -6.70 -64.93
CA TYR A 2 33.75 -6.21 -63.88
C TYR A 2 33.22 -5.00 -63.09
N LYS A 3 32.55 -4.02 -63.70
CA LYS A 3 31.96 -2.84 -63.04
C LYS A 3 30.83 -3.17 -62.08
N SER A 4 30.08 -4.25 -62.35
CA SER A 4 28.96 -4.68 -61.48
C SER A 4 29.46 -5.31 -60.16
N ARG A 5 30.50 -6.14 -60.21
CA ARG A 5 31.10 -6.77 -59.02
C ARG A 5 31.71 -5.72 -58.07
N ARG A 6 32.37 -4.69 -58.61
CA ARG A 6 32.96 -3.60 -57.81
C ARG A 6 31.87 -2.76 -57.08
N LYS A 7 30.72 -2.52 -57.71
CA LYS A 7 29.59 -1.83 -57.09
C LYS A 7 29.00 -2.67 -55.95
N ILE A 8 28.85 -3.98 -56.14
CA ILE A 8 28.32 -4.91 -55.12
C ILE A 8 29.27 -4.95 -53.92
N SER A 9 30.59 -5.04 -54.14
CA SER A 9 31.59 -5.02 -53.06
C SER A 9 31.56 -3.73 -52.25
N ILE A 10 31.35 -2.56 -52.90
CA ILE A 10 31.25 -1.27 -52.21
C ILE A 10 29.95 -1.25 -51.32
N ILE A 11 28.84 -1.73 -51.84
CA ILE A 11 27.58 -1.81 -51.09
C ILE A 11 27.73 -2.71 -49.86
N ILE A 12 28.39 -3.87 -50.00
CA ILE A 12 28.65 -4.80 -48.89
C ILE A 12 29.47 -4.12 -47.78
N VAL A 13 30.56 -3.39 -48.21
CA VAL A 13 31.40 -2.68 -47.22
C VAL A 13 30.65 -1.58 -46.52
N VAL A 14 29.83 -0.79 -47.24
CA VAL A 14 28.99 0.25 -46.64
C VAL A 14 27.97 -0.35 -45.65
N CYS A 15 27.32 -1.46 -46.03
CA CYS A 15 26.41 -2.16 -45.14
C CYS A 15 27.11 -2.71 -43.89
N ALA A 16 28.34 -3.26 -44.06
CA ALA A 16 29.10 -3.77 -42.91
C ALA A 16 29.52 -2.63 -41.96
N VAL A 17 29.99 -1.48 -42.49
CA VAL A 17 30.32 -0.31 -41.67
C VAL A 17 29.09 0.22 -40.94
N PHE A 18 27.94 0.29 -41.64
CA PHE A 18 26.69 0.72 -41.03
C PHE A 18 26.24 -0.24 -39.90
N LEU A 19 26.38 -1.55 -40.13
CA LEU A 19 26.07 -2.56 -39.14
C LEU A 19 26.95 -2.44 -37.88
N VAL A 20 28.26 -2.25 -38.08
CA VAL A 20 29.21 -2.03 -36.96
C VAL A 20 28.89 -0.76 -36.19
N ALA A 21 28.56 0.33 -36.87
CA ALA A 21 28.16 1.59 -36.26
C ALA A 21 26.84 1.43 -35.46
N LEU A 22 25.87 0.70 -36.00
CA LEU A 22 24.61 0.40 -35.34
C LEU A 22 24.83 -0.43 -34.06
N LEU A 23 25.59 -1.52 -34.13
CA LEU A 23 25.92 -2.37 -33.00
C LEU A 23 26.70 -1.61 -31.92
N GLY A 24 27.68 -0.78 -32.35
CA GLY A 24 28.43 0.09 -31.42
C GLY A 24 27.54 1.13 -30.74
N GLY A 25 26.59 1.71 -31.48
CA GLY A 25 25.61 2.64 -30.94
C GLY A 25 24.67 1.97 -29.93
N LEU A 26 24.17 0.77 -30.23
CA LEU A 26 23.34 -0.01 -29.31
C LEU A 26 24.10 -0.39 -28.02
N PHE A 27 25.37 -0.81 -28.18
CA PHE A 27 26.21 -1.12 -27.02
C PHE A 27 26.46 0.12 -26.17
N TYR A 28 26.77 1.28 -26.81
CA TYR A 28 26.96 2.54 -26.11
C TYR A 28 25.68 2.95 -25.31
N ILE A 29 24.50 2.85 -25.94
CA ILE A 29 23.23 3.16 -25.28
C ILE A 29 23.00 2.22 -24.07
N LYS A 30 23.31 0.93 -24.26
CA LYS A 30 23.15 -0.04 -23.16
C LYS A 30 24.02 0.35 -21.96
N GLU A 31 25.30 0.56 -22.14
CA GLU A 31 26.26 0.90 -21.09
C GLU A 31 25.97 2.28 -20.44
N TYR A 32 25.71 3.30 -21.28
CA TYR A 32 25.50 4.67 -20.81
C TYR A 32 24.22 4.86 -19.99
N TYR A 33 23.18 4.07 -20.29
CA TYR A 33 21.89 4.11 -19.58
C TYR A 33 21.72 2.96 -18.58
N THR A 34 22.79 2.26 -18.22
CA THR A 34 22.72 1.23 -17.18
C THR A 34 22.49 1.87 -15.82
N ILE A 35 21.39 1.47 -15.14
CA ILE A 35 20.98 2.02 -13.86
C ILE A 35 21.93 1.58 -12.75
N GLN A 36 22.44 2.54 -12.00
CA GLN A 36 23.27 2.34 -10.81
C GLN A 36 22.58 2.82 -9.55
N THR A 37 21.73 3.84 -9.65
CA THR A 37 21.03 4.44 -8.51
C THR A 37 19.54 4.46 -8.75
N VAL A 38 18.78 3.97 -7.75
CA VAL A 38 17.32 3.96 -7.76
C VAL A 38 16.82 4.60 -6.47
N TYR A 39 16.06 5.68 -6.60
CA TYR A 39 15.31 6.27 -5.51
C TYR A 39 13.88 5.77 -5.54
N VAL A 40 13.36 5.33 -4.39
CA VAL A 40 11.96 4.89 -4.23
C VAL A 40 11.30 5.80 -3.20
N GLU A 41 10.11 6.32 -3.51
CA GLU A 41 9.33 7.18 -2.63
C GLU A 41 7.87 6.77 -2.62
N GLY A 42 7.20 6.93 -1.47
CA GLY A 42 5.77 6.71 -1.31
C GLY A 42 5.36 5.26 -1.04
N ASN A 43 6.32 4.34 -0.96
CA ASN A 43 6.08 2.95 -0.60
C ASN A 43 5.83 2.80 0.91
N VAL A 44 4.75 2.11 1.28
CA VAL A 44 4.38 1.78 2.68
C VAL A 44 4.26 0.27 2.85
N HIS A 45 3.59 -0.41 1.92
CA HIS A 45 3.36 -1.87 1.97
C HIS A 45 4.51 -2.68 1.41
N TYR A 46 5.26 -2.11 0.46
CA TYR A 46 6.39 -2.78 -0.20
C TYR A 46 7.71 -2.19 0.25
N THR A 47 8.73 -3.01 0.36
CA THR A 47 10.11 -2.56 0.53
C THR A 47 10.64 -1.94 -0.77
N GLU A 48 11.70 -1.14 -0.67
CA GLU A 48 12.35 -0.56 -1.86
C GLU A 48 12.84 -1.65 -2.82
N GLU A 49 13.35 -2.77 -2.29
CA GLU A 49 13.85 -3.91 -3.06
C GLU A 49 12.74 -4.59 -3.85
N GLU A 50 11.55 -4.78 -3.25
CA GLU A 50 10.39 -5.34 -3.93
C GLU A 50 9.89 -4.42 -5.05
N ILE A 51 9.82 -3.11 -4.80
CA ILE A 51 9.47 -2.12 -5.84
C ILE A 51 10.48 -2.13 -6.98
N LYS A 52 11.79 -2.15 -6.68
CA LYS A 52 12.84 -2.26 -7.69
C LYS A 52 12.69 -3.52 -8.53
N ALA A 53 12.42 -4.67 -7.88
CA ALA A 53 12.23 -5.94 -8.58
C ALA A 53 11.03 -5.90 -9.54
N ILE A 54 9.91 -5.29 -9.12
CA ILE A 54 8.71 -5.14 -9.96
C ILE A 54 8.98 -4.24 -11.17
N VAL A 55 9.57 -3.06 -10.93
CA VAL A 55 9.79 -2.06 -11.99
C VAL A 55 10.86 -2.49 -13.00
N MET A 56 11.94 -3.09 -12.48
CA MET A 56 13.11 -3.48 -13.28
C MET A 56 13.01 -4.90 -13.84
N GLU A 57 11.83 -5.49 -13.85
CA GLU A 57 11.61 -6.82 -14.40
C GLU A 57 11.88 -6.89 -15.91
N GLY A 58 12.62 -7.92 -16.34
CA GLY A 58 12.89 -8.25 -17.74
C GLY A 58 14.30 -7.93 -18.21
N PRO A 59 14.64 -8.29 -19.46
CA PRO A 59 16.03 -8.34 -19.99
C PRO A 59 16.70 -6.95 -20.16
N LEU A 60 15.92 -5.86 -20.14
CA LEU A 60 16.39 -4.46 -20.19
C LEU A 60 15.91 -3.66 -18.97
N GLY A 61 15.55 -4.36 -17.90
CA GLY A 61 15.08 -3.73 -16.67
C GLY A 61 16.14 -2.87 -15.97
N ASP A 62 17.39 -3.08 -16.27
CA ASP A 62 18.55 -2.30 -15.82
C ASP A 62 18.87 -1.07 -16.67
N ASN A 63 18.05 -0.76 -17.70
CA ASN A 63 18.29 0.35 -18.61
C ASN A 63 17.27 1.48 -18.41
N SER A 64 17.74 2.64 -17.96
CA SER A 64 16.87 3.78 -17.60
C SER A 64 16.09 4.34 -18.81
N LEU A 65 16.73 4.39 -19.99
CA LEU A 65 16.06 4.85 -21.22
C LEU A 65 14.92 3.91 -21.60
N TYR A 66 15.17 2.59 -21.54
CA TYR A 66 14.14 1.58 -21.81
C TYR A 66 12.97 1.70 -20.83
N LEU A 67 13.24 1.79 -19.51
CA LEU A 67 12.19 1.92 -18.50
C LEU A 67 11.35 3.19 -18.69
N SER A 68 12.01 4.31 -18.99
CA SER A 68 11.31 5.55 -19.30
C SER A 68 10.38 5.43 -20.51
N MET A 69 10.79 4.75 -21.55
CA MET A 69 9.95 4.50 -22.73
C MET A 69 8.82 3.50 -22.43
N LYS A 70 9.13 2.43 -21.67
CA LYS A 70 8.19 1.37 -21.29
C LYS A 70 7.03 1.94 -20.47
N TYR A 71 7.33 2.82 -19.51
CA TYR A 71 6.35 3.35 -18.55
C TYR A 71 5.90 4.80 -18.87
N LYS A 72 6.36 5.38 -19.98
CA LYS A 72 5.97 6.73 -20.38
C LYS A 72 4.45 6.84 -20.55
N ASN A 73 3.83 7.76 -19.83
CA ASN A 73 2.40 8.09 -19.87
C ASN A 73 1.44 6.95 -19.42
N ARG A 74 1.92 5.87 -18.85
CA ARG A 74 1.05 4.77 -18.39
C ARG A 74 1.23 4.44 -16.92
N GLY A 75 2.41 4.69 -16.37
CA GLY A 75 2.77 4.17 -15.04
C GLY A 75 2.78 2.64 -15.00
N ILE A 76 2.82 2.09 -13.81
CA ILE A 76 2.70 0.65 -13.55
C ILE A 76 1.45 0.47 -12.70
N GLU A 77 0.49 -0.27 -13.22
CA GLU A 77 -0.78 -0.60 -12.59
C GLU A 77 -0.88 -2.11 -12.33
N GLY A 78 -1.88 -2.53 -11.56
CA GLY A 78 -2.16 -3.94 -11.31
C GLY A 78 -1.28 -4.58 -10.24
N VAL A 79 -0.48 -3.79 -9.52
CA VAL A 79 0.26 -4.25 -8.34
C VAL A 79 -0.68 -4.14 -7.13
N PRO A 80 -0.85 -5.20 -6.31
CA PRO A 80 -1.72 -5.16 -5.13
C PRO A 80 -1.38 -4.00 -4.22
N PHE A 81 -2.37 -3.33 -3.65
CA PHE A 81 -2.26 -2.13 -2.80
C PHE A 81 -1.62 -0.90 -3.43
N VAL A 82 -1.21 -0.97 -4.68
CA VAL A 82 -0.68 0.18 -5.43
C VAL A 82 -1.73 0.67 -6.42
N ASP A 83 -1.96 1.98 -6.44
CA ASP A 83 -2.80 2.64 -7.45
C ASP A 83 -2.00 2.78 -8.76
N VAL A 84 -0.85 3.43 -8.67
CA VAL A 84 0.08 3.57 -9.79
C VAL A 84 1.52 3.77 -9.30
N MET A 85 2.50 3.35 -10.10
CA MET A 85 3.90 3.73 -9.93
C MET A 85 4.39 4.50 -11.15
N ASP A 86 5.02 5.63 -10.92
CA ASP A 86 5.65 6.45 -11.95
C ASP A 86 7.16 6.26 -11.94
N VAL A 87 7.75 6.15 -13.13
CA VAL A 87 9.19 6.04 -13.31
C VAL A 87 9.71 7.27 -14.03
N SER A 88 10.61 8.02 -13.41
CA SER A 88 11.27 9.19 -13.96
C SER A 88 12.79 9.04 -14.00
N ILE A 89 13.41 9.54 -15.08
CA ILE A 89 14.88 9.59 -15.20
C ILE A 89 15.37 10.88 -14.56
N LEU A 90 16.28 10.77 -13.59
CA LEU A 90 17.00 11.91 -13.02
C LEU A 90 18.35 12.13 -13.70
N ALA A 91 19.05 11.05 -14.06
CA ALA A 91 20.28 11.02 -14.82
C ALA A 91 20.32 9.73 -15.67
N PRO A 92 21.23 9.59 -16.64
CA PRO A 92 21.32 8.38 -17.48
C PRO A 92 21.40 7.08 -16.69
N ASP A 93 22.09 7.09 -15.54
CA ASP A 93 22.30 5.96 -14.64
C ASP A 93 21.41 6.01 -13.37
N THR A 94 20.49 6.98 -13.29
CA THR A 94 19.72 7.25 -12.07
C THR A 94 18.24 7.41 -12.38
N ILE A 95 17.41 6.61 -11.73
CA ILE A 95 15.95 6.71 -11.82
C ILE A 95 15.31 6.99 -10.46
N LYS A 96 14.12 7.57 -10.51
CA LYS A 96 13.23 7.73 -9.37
C LYS A 96 11.92 7.00 -9.67
N ILE A 97 11.48 6.17 -8.74
CA ILE A 97 10.19 5.49 -8.73
C ILE A 97 9.33 6.17 -7.67
N THR A 98 8.20 6.73 -8.08
CA THR A 98 7.20 7.29 -7.15
C THR A 98 6.02 6.33 -7.08
N VAL A 99 5.75 5.81 -5.88
CA VAL A 99 4.67 4.85 -5.63
C VAL A 99 3.48 5.61 -5.05
N TYR A 100 2.32 5.45 -5.66
CA TYR A 100 1.05 5.93 -5.12
C TYR A 100 0.27 4.71 -4.65
N GLU A 101 0.15 4.55 -3.33
CA GLU A 101 -0.55 3.43 -2.76
C GLU A 101 -2.04 3.71 -2.54
N LYS A 102 -2.86 2.66 -2.64
CA LYS A 102 -4.29 2.72 -2.32
C LYS A 102 -4.47 3.03 -0.85
N ALA A 103 -5.27 4.04 -0.54
CA ALA A 103 -5.52 4.49 0.83
C ALA A 103 -6.52 3.57 1.54
N VAL A 104 -6.08 2.41 2.01
CA VAL A 104 -6.92 1.47 2.74
C VAL A 104 -7.03 1.85 4.22
N ILE A 105 -8.23 1.71 4.79
CA ILE A 105 -8.50 2.03 6.22
C ILE A 105 -8.85 0.80 7.05
N GLY A 106 -9.15 -0.32 6.41
CA GLY A 106 -9.53 -1.56 7.07
C GLY A 106 -9.76 -2.68 6.09
N TYR A 107 -9.94 -3.88 6.60
CA TYR A 107 -10.37 -5.01 5.79
C TYR A 107 -11.51 -5.79 6.45
N ILE A 108 -12.28 -6.49 5.63
CA ILE A 108 -13.28 -7.46 6.05
C ILE A 108 -12.82 -8.84 5.61
N LYS A 109 -12.91 -9.84 6.49
CA LYS A 109 -12.68 -11.24 6.08
C LYS A 109 -13.96 -11.78 5.47
N TYR A 110 -13.90 -12.17 4.20
CA TYR A 110 -15.02 -12.71 3.44
C TYR A 110 -14.58 -13.89 2.57
N LEU A 111 -15.24 -15.04 2.71
CA LEU A 111 -14.95 -16.28 1.95
C LEU A 111 -13.44 -16.62 1.88
N ASP A 112 -12.77 -16.61 3.04
CA ASP A 112 -11.32 -16.88 3.19
C ASP A 112 -10.37 -15.87 2.50
N THR A 113 -10.89 -14.75 2.04
CA THR A 113 -10.11 -13.61 1.52
C THR A 113 -10.23 -12.40 2.45
N TYR A 114 -9.24 -11.52 2.35
CA TYR A 114 -9.20 -10.23 3.02
C TYR A 114 -9.57 -9.17 1.99
N MET A 115 -10.75 -8.56 2.15
CA MET A 115 -11.29 -7.54 1.28
C MET A 115 -11.00 -6.17 1.89
N TYR A 116 -10.07 -5.44 1.29
CA TYR A 116 -9.61 -4.13 1.77
C TYR A 116 -10.43 -3.02 1.16
N PHE A 117 -10.77 -2.01 1.96
CA PHE A 117 -11.59 -0.89 1.52
C PHE A 117 -11.01 0.45 1.93
N ASP A 118 -11.34 1.49 1.16
CA ASP A 118 -10.89 2.86 1.38
C ASP A 118 -11.82 3.63 2.34
N LYS A 119 -11.50 4.92 2.54
CA LYS A 119 -12.25 5.84 3.41
C LYS A 119 -13.69 6.09 2.98
N ASP A 120 -14.02 5.86 1.73
CA ASP A 120 -15.35 6.05 1.15
C ASP A 120 -16.13 4.72 1.11
N GLY A 121 -15.51 3.63 1.58
CA GLY A 121 -16.11 2.29 1.66
C GLY A 121 -16.02 1.49 0.37
N TYR A 122 -15.24 1.94 -0.63
CA TYR A 122 -15.01 1.13 -1.82
C TYR A 122 -14.03 0.01 -1.55
N VAL A 123 -14.35 -1.20 -1.98
CA VAL A 123 -13.44 -2.35 -1.92
C VAL A 123 -12.38 -2.18 -3.00
N VAL A 124 -11.16 -1.83 -2.61
CA VAL A 124 -10.08 -1.46 -3.52
C VAL A 124 -9.11 -2.60 -3.80
N GLU A 125 -9.11 -3.64 -2.94
CA GLU A 125 -8.19 -4.76 -3.07
C GLU A 125 -8.73 -6.04 -2.43
N SER A 126 -8.32 -7.20 -2.94
CA SER A 126 -8.61 -8.53 -2.39
C SER A 126 -7.31 -9.33 -2.30
N SER A 127 -7.02 -9.92 -1.16
CA SER A 127 -5.82 -10.73 -0.94
C SER A 127 -6.11 -11.99 -0.14
N SER A 128 -5.40 -13.08 -0.44
CA SER A 128 -5.41 -14.29 0.39
C SER A 128 -4.47 -14.19 1.60
N ILE A 129 -3.61 -13.17 1.63
CA ILE A 129 -2.64 -12.93 2.70
C ILE A 129 -3.03 -11.64 3.43
N LYS A 130 -3.03 -11.70 4.77
CA LYS A 130 -3.31 -10.53 5.61
C LYS A 130 -2.15 -9.55 5.57
N THR A 131 -2.45 -8.29 5.30
CA THR A 131 -1.48 -7.19 5.39
C THR A 131 -1.36 -6.71 6.84
N VAL A 132 -0.13 -6.58 7.31
CA VAL A 132 0.18 -6.10 8.66
C VAL A 132 -0.13 -4.61 8.78
N GLY A 133 -0.62 -4.18 9.94
CA GLY A 133 -0.89 -2.76 10.23
C GLY A 133 -2.26 -2.26 9.78
N ILE A 134 -3.03 -3.05 9.02
CA ILE A 134 -4.42 -2.74 8.65
C ILE A 134 -5.36 -3.53 9.57
N PRO A 135 -6.26 -2.88 10.31
CA PRO A 135 -7.16 -3.56 11.22
C PRO A 135 -8.30 -4.28 10.50
N GLN A 136 -8.73 -5.42 11.07
CA GLN A 136 -9.98 -6.06 10.66
C GLN A 136 -11.15 -5.23 11.16
N ILE A 137 -12.09 -4.92 10.27
CA ILE A 137 -13.36 -4.28 10.63
C ILE A 137 -14.44 -5.35 10.73
N THR A 138 -15.20 -5.33 11.82
CA THR A 138 -16.28 -6.28 12.11
C THR A 138 -17.50 -5.56 12.68
N GLY A 139 -18.67 -6.22 12.66
CA GLY A 139 -19.93 -5.62 13.10
C GLY A 139 -20.71 -4.91 12.00
N LEU A 140 -20.17 -4.87 10.76
CA LEU A 140 -20.89 -4.38 9.60
C LEU A 140 -21.79 -5.49 9.05
N ALA A 141 -23.05 -5.15 8.73
CA ALA A 141 -23.96 -6.02 8.02
C ALA A 141 -23.86 -5.71 6.50
N PHE A 142 -23.69 -6.74 5.71
CA PHE A 142 -23.64 -6.66 4.24
C PHE A 142 -23.98 -8.03 3.64
N ASP A 143 -24.51 -8.04 2.43
CA ASP A 143 -24.91 -9.28 1.75
C ASP A 143 -23.81 -9.83 0.83
N TYR A 144 -23.04 -8.96 0.19
CA TYR A 144 -21.99 -9.35 -0.77
C TYR A 144 -20.85 -8.33 -0.77
N LEU A 145 -19.69 -8.74 -1.33
CA LEU A 145 -18.52 -7.88 -1.53
C LEU A 145 -17.95 -8.07 -2.93
N VAL A 146 -17.71 -6.97 -3.63
CA VAL A 146 -17.11 -6.97 -4.97
C VAL A 146 -16.00 -5.92 -5.03
N VAL A 147 -14.84 -6.31 -5.55
CA VAL A 147 -13.71 -5.37 -5.76
C VAL A 147 -14.13 -4.32 -6.80
N GLY A 148 -13.89 -3.06 -6.50
CA GLY A 148 -14.29 -1.91 -7.32
C GLY A 148 -15.67 -1.36 -6.99
N GLU A 149 -16.42 -1.98 -6.07
CA GLU A 149 -17.75 -1.50 -5.65
C GLU A 149 -17.73 -1.03 -4.19
N ALA A 150 -18.68 -0.16 -3.86
CA ALA A 150 -18.88 0.25 -2.46
C ALA A 150 -19.46 -0.90 -1.64
N LEU A 151 -19.03 -1.03 -0.41
CA LEU A 151 -19.60 -1.94 0.59
C LEU A 151 -21.10 -1.62 0.78
N PRO A 152 -22.00 -2.58 0.56
CA PRO A 152 -23.43 -2.36 0.69
C PRO A 152 -23.87 -2.41 2.16
N VAL A 153 -23.52 -1.39 2.94
CA VAL A 153 -23.89 -1.26 4.35
C VAL A 153 -25.14 -0.40 4.50
N ASP A 154 -25.96 -0.67 5.53
CA ASP A 154 -27.19 0.06 5.81
C ASP A 154 -26.96 1.55 6.11
N ASN A 155 -25.86 1.87 6.83
CA ASN A 155 -25.46 3.24 7.15
C ASN A 155 -24.04 3.55 6.69
N PRO A 156 -23.85 4.26 5.56
CA PRO A 156 -22.52 4.65 5.05
C PRO A 156 -21.73 5.59 5.98
N GLU A 157 -22.36 6.28 6.94
CA GLU A 157 -21.66 7.14 7.91
C GLU A 157 -20.68 6.34 8.78
N VAL A 158 -20.84 5.02 8.88
CA VAL A 158 -19.91 4.14 9.59
C VAL A 158 -18.48 4.25 9.04
N PHE A 159 -18.31 4.52 7.74
CA PHE A 159 -16.97 4.70 7.15
C PHE A 159 -16.25 5.95 7.69
N GLY A 160 -16.99 7.02 7.97
CA GLY A 160 -16.46 8.19 8.66
C GLY A 160 -15.95 7.85 10.07
N ASN A 161 -16.67 7.03 10.81
CA ASN A 161 -16.25 6.55 12.12
C ASN A 161 -15.03 5.63 12.03
N ILE A 162 -14.99 4.70 11.06
CA ILE A 162 -13.86 3.83 10.82
C ILE A 162 -12.61 4.66 10.50
N LEU A 163 -12.73 5.62 9.57
CA LEU A 163 -11.64 6.52 9.21
C LEU A 163 -11.13 7.32 10.41
N ASN A 164 -12.02 7.84 11.25
CA ASN A 164 -11.63 8.61 12.42
C ASN A 164 -10.86 7.73 13.42
N VAL A 165 -11.38 6.55 13.75
CA VAL A 165 -10.70 5.61 14.67
C VAL A 165 -9.33 5.21 14.11
N THR A 166 -9.25 4.82 12.84
CA THR A 166 -7.99 4.36 12.24
C THR A 166 -6.95 5.48 12.13
N LYS A 167 -7.36 6.72 11.82
CA LYS A 167 -6.47 7.89 11.85
C LYS A 167 -5.90 8.14 13.25
N LEU A 168 -6.74 8.06 14.29
CA LEU A 168 -6.30 8.25 15.67
C LEU A 168 -5.39 7.12 16.13
N LEU A 169 -5.69 5.86 15.79
CA LEU A 169 -4.81 4.73 16.08
C LEU A 169 -3.43 4.94 15.44
N ASN A 170 -3.37 5.35 14.18
CA ASN A 170 -2.12 5.66 13.49
C ASN A 170 -1.38 6.85 14.12
N LYS A 171 -2.11 7.92 14.49
CA LYS A 171 -1.53 9.11 15.16
C LYS A 171 -0.80 8.72 16.44
N TYR A 172 -1.38 7.83 17.22
CA TYR A 172 -0.80 7.36 18.50
C TYR A 172 0.04 6.08 18.35
N LYS A 173 0.33 5.64 17.10
CA LYS A 173 1.12 4.44 16.77
C LYS A 173 0.59 3.16 17.42
N LEU A 174 -0.71 3.03 17.49
CA LEU A 174 -1.44 1.89 18.06
C LEU A 174 -1.77 0.89 16.95
N LEU A 175 -1.09 -0.25 16.91
CA LEU A 175 -1.35 -1.33 15.95
C LEU A 175 -2.46 -2.22 16.50
N SER A 176 -3.69 -1.98 16.07
CA SER A 176 -4.83 -2.81 16.45
C SER A 176 -5.04 -3.98 15.49
N ASP A 177 -5.47 -5.13 16.02
CA ASP A 177 -5.79 -6.32 15.23
C ASP A 177 -7.18 -6.23 14.60
N LYS A 178 -8.15 -5.68 15.38
CA LYS A 178 -9.56 -5.65 15.00
C LYS A 178 -10.28 -4.46 15.65
N ILE A 179 -11.22 -3.89 14.91
CA ILE A 179 -12.16 -2.90 15.41
C ILE A 179 -13.57 -3.47 15.21
N TYR A 180 -14.36 -3.53 16.27
CA TYR A 180 -15.73 -3.98 16.24
C TYR A 180 -16.68 -2.79 16.40
N PHE A 181 -17.55 -2.59 15.41
CA PHE A 181 -18.62 -1.60 15.44
C PHE A 181 -19.92 -2.29 15.84
N HIS A 182 -20.41 -1.99 17.02
CA HIS A 182 -21.66 -2.53 17.53
C HIS A 182 -22.85 -1.85 16.85
N VAL A 183 -23.97 -2.54 16.75
CA VAL A 183 -25.23 -1.98 16.25
C VAL A 183 -25.69 -0.77 17.11
N SER A 184 -25.32 -0.75 18.39
CA SER A 184 -25.56 0.37 19.31
C SER A 184 -24.71 1.62 19.03
N GLY A 185 -23.77 1.56 18.07
CA GLY A 185 -22.76 2.59 17.79
C GLY A 185 -21.53 2.54 18.70
N GLU A 186 -21.49 1.60 19.66
CA GLU A 186 -20.32 1.43 20.51
C GLU A 186 -19.15 0.85 19.71
N ILE A 187 -17.92 1.26 20.06
CA ILE A 187 -16.69 0.83 19.40
C ILE A 187 -15.84 0.04 20.40
N THR A 188 -15.37 -1.13 19.97
CA THR A 188 -14.40 -1.94 20.70
C THR A 188 -13.17 -2.19 19.83
N VAL A 189 -11.98 -1.84 20.32
CA VAL A 189 -10.70 -2.08 19.64
C VAL A 189 -9.97 -3.23 20.31
N TYR A 190 -9.35 -4.10 19.52
CA TYR A 190 -8.66 -5.30 20.00
C TYR A 190 -7.15 -5.17 19.76
N PHE A 191 -6.39 -5.48 20.81
CA PHE A 191 -4.93 -5.57 20.83
C PHE A 191 -4.55 -6.94 21.39
N GLY A 192 -4.36 -7.93 20.51
CA GLY A 192 -4.23 -9.33 20.95
C GLY A 192 -5.45 -9.80 21.74
N ASN A 193 -5.20 -10.21 22.98
CA ASN A 193 -6.26 -10.68 23.91
C ASN A 193 -6.91 -9.54 24.73
N VAL A 194 -6.44 -8.32 24.58
CA VAL A 194 -7.00 -7.14 25.28
C VAL A 194 -8.06 -6.49 24.40
N LYS A 195 -9.25 -6.34 24.95
CA LYS A 195 -10.37 -5.59 24.37
C LYS A 195 -10.40 -4.20 25.02
N VAL A 196 -10.54 -3.16 24.23
CA VAL A 196 -10.70 -1.78 24.70
C VAL A 196 -12.09 -1.31 24.31
N ALA A 197 -13.00 -1.22 25.27
CA ALA A 197 -14.36 -0.74 25.06
C ALA A 197 -14.36 0.80 25.10
N LEU A 198 -14.38 1.44 23.93
CA LEU A 198 -14.34 2.90 23.80
C LEU A 198 -15.71 3.56 23.97
N GLY A 199 -16.81 2.79 23.84
CA GLY A 199 -18.17 3.32 23.85
C GLY A 199 -18.56 4.01 22.55
N ASN A 200 -19.56 4.89 22.60
CA ASN A 200 -20.16 5.58 21.45
C ASN A 200 -20.07 7.11 21.53
N GLU A 201 -19.16 7.66 22.33
CA GLU A 201 -18.99 9.10 22.52
C GLU A 201 -17.87 9.65 21.61
N PRO A 202 -18.18 10.16 20.40
CA PRO A 202 -17.16 10.64 19.44
C PRO A 202 -16.32 11.80 19.97
N ALA A 203 -16.89 12.65 20.82
CA ALA A 203 -16.23 13.83 21.38
C ALA A 203 -14.98 13.48 22.22
N TYR A 204 -14.99 12.32 22.88
CA TYR A 204 -13.89 11.88 23.76
C TYR A 204 -13.05 10.75 23.17
N LEU A 205 -13.28 10.39 21.93
CA LEU A 205 -12.57 9.28 21.28
C LEU A 205 -11.05 9.51 21.24
N GLU A 206 -10.63 10.71 20.89
CA GLU A 206 -9.21 11.07 20.84
C GLU A 206 -8.56 11.02 22.22
N ASP A 207 -9.22 11.59 23.24
CA ASP A 207 -8.71 11.59 24.62
C ASP A 207 -8.52 10.15 25.14
N LYS A 208 -9.48 9.26 24.86
CA LYS A 208 -9.40 7.85 25.22
C LYS A 208 -8.24 7.14 24.54
N LEU A 209 -8.06 7.35 23.23
CA LEU A 209 -7.00 6.71 22.45
C LEU A 209 -5.61 7.25 22.81
N MET A 210 -5.49 8.53 23.15
CA MET A 210 -4.26 9.17 23.60
C MET A 210 -3.66 8.51 24.86
N LEU A 211 -4.49 7.93 25.72
CA LEU A 211 -4.06 7.26 26.96
C LEU A 211 -3.59 5.82 26.75
N LEU A 212 -3.98 5.17 25.63
CA LEU A 212 -3.68 3.75 25.40
C LEU A 212 -2.19 3.41 25.34
N PRO A 213 -1.28 4.24 24.79
CA PRO A 213 0.15 3.96 24.84
C PRO A 213 0.69 3.78 26.26
N GLU A 214 0.07 4.39 27.27
CA GLU A 214 0.45 4.23 28.68
C GLU A 214 -0.14 2.96 29.30
N PHE A 215 -1.37 2.59 28.92
CA PHE A 215 -2.08 1.46 29.52
C PHE A 215 -1.72 0.12 28.90
N LEU A 216 -1.59 0.04 27.58
CA LEU A 216 -1.39 -1.23 26.86
C LEU A 216 -0.14 -2.00 27.30
N PRO A 217 1.05 -1.38 27.53
CA PRO A 217 2.23 -2.10 28.02
C PRO A 217 1.99 -2.81 29.37
N ASN A 218 1.16 -2.23 30.25
CA ASN A 218 0.83 -2.82 31.54
C ASN A 218 -0.18 -3.98 31.43
N LEU A 219 -0.79 -4.16 30.24
CA LEU A 219 -1.77 -5.20 29.93
C LEU A 219 -1.18 -6.29 29.04
N GLU A 220 0.07 -6.21 28.65
CA GLU A 220 0.75 -7.21 27.82
C GLU A 220 0.69 -8.60 28.49
N GLY A 221 0.32 -9.61 27.69
CA GLY A 221 0.13 -10.99 28.17
C GLY A 221 -1.16 -11.24 28.97
N LYS A 222 -1.98 -10.23 29.22
CA LYS A 222 -3.27 -10.38 29.89
C LYS A 222 -4.41 -10.59 28.89
N SER A 223 -5.51 -11.20 29.34
CA SER A 223 -6.77 -11.33 28.61
C SER A 223 -7.88 -10.61 29.39
N GLY A 224 -8.68 -9.81 28.71
CA GLY A 224 -9.77 -9.07 29.36
C GLY A 224 -10.17 -7.81 28.63
N THR A 225 -10.97 -6.99 29.31
CA THR A 225 -11.54 -5.77 28.74
C THR A 225 -11.17 -4.53 29.56
N LEU A 226 -10.49 -3.58 28.93
CA LEU A 226 -10.29 -2.22 29.46
C LEU A 226 -11.55 -1.40 29.17
N GLN A 227 -12.23 -1.00 30.25
CA GLN A 227 -13.50 -0.26 30.18
C GLN A 227 -13.23 1.24 30.09
N MET A 228 -13.40 1.81 28.89
CA MET A 228 -13.23 3.23 28.60
C MET A 228 -14.49 3.88 28.01
N ALA A 229 -15.63 3.17 28.04
CA ALA A 229 -16.88 3.65 27.45
C ALA A 229 -17.33 4.98 28.05
N LYS A 230 -17.16 5.15 29.36
CA LYS A 230 -17.45 6.42 30.05
C LYS A 230 -16.17 7.19 30.25
N TYR A 231 -16.11 8.38 29.65
CA TYR A 231 -15.02 9.32 29.86
C TYR A 231 -15.27 10.10 31.17
N ASP A 232 -14.27 10.12 32.04
CA ASP A 232 -14.31 10.89 33.28
C ASP A 232 -13.15 11.93 33.24
N GLU A 233 -13.50 13.16 32.94
CA GLU A 233 -12.55 14.29 32.85
C GLU A 233 -11.77 14.55 34.16
N GLY A 234 -12.26 14.05 35.29
CA GLY A 234 -11.66 14.33 36.60
C GLY A 234 -10.68 13.29 37.12
N THR A 235 -10.81 12.02 36.74
CA THR A 235 -10.07 10.94 37.39
C THR A 235 -9.08 10.21 36.51
N GLY A 236 -9.29 10.17 35.18
CA GLY A 236 -8.47 9.37 34.24
C GLY A 236 -8.38 7.88 34.62
N LYS A 237 -9.30 7.40 35.49
CA LYS A 237 -9.28 6.04 36.02
C LYS A 237 -10.17 5.13 35.18
N TYR A 238 -9.55 4.13 34.57
CA TYR A 238 -10.25 3.10 33.82
C TYR A 238 -10.09 1.75 34.50
N THR A 239 -11.08 0.89 34.33
CA THR A 239 -11.12 -0.43 34.98
C THR A 239 -10.78 -1.50 33.94
N PHE A 240 -9.79 -2.34 34.24
CA PHE A 240 -9.55 -3.56 33.50
C PHE A 240 -10.31 -4.72 34.16
N LYS A 241 -11.11 -5.43 33.38
CA LYS A 241 -11.83 -6.64 33.79
C LYS A 241 -11.19 -7.84 33.10
N PRO A 242 -10.46 -8.71 33.81
CA PRO A 242 -9.97 -9.96 33.28
C PRO A 242 -11.12 -10.86 32.80
N ASP A 243 -10.87 -11.67 31.76
CA ASP A 243 -11.81 -12.70 31.27
C ASP A 243 -11.93 -13.86 32.25
#